data_2e9758cbe232150964cac8731cbb461d
#
_entry.id   2e9758cbe232150964cac8731cbb461d
#
_cell.length_a   1.000
_cell.length_b   1.000
_cell.length_c   1.000
_cell.angle_alpha   90.00
_cell.angle_beta   90.00
_cell.angle_gamma   90.00
#
_symmetry.space_group_name_H-M   'P 1'
#
loop_
_entity.id
_entity.type
_entity.pdbx_description
1 polymer ?
#
loop_
_entity_poly.entity_id
_entity_poly.type
_entity_poly.pdbx_seq_one_letter_code
_entity_poly.pdbx_strand_id
1 'polypeptide(L)'
;MLITLGLAAFVMGTGLLTAQDPVVGSSDPESLFTSKDPKLNTNKQSAMHIMRDLLEAGHWDEAPKWLTEKYIQHNPCCANGRQTVMNFFGGRGTPRPIPNKNSWATKVVSVVAEGDYVTVGVVRECADPRTPGKTYTTTWFDMWRFVDGKADEHWDFGTIAGQGNPPDCARVGGAGGTPPAEGRGQR
;
A
#
# COMPACT_ATOMS: atom_id res chain seq x y z
N MET A 1 57.85 43.29 -15.18
CA MET A 1 56.40 43.37 -14.98
C MET A 1 55.87 41.94 -14.99
N LEU A 2 55.82 41.32 -13.80
CA LEU A 2 55.33 39.94 -13.64
C LEU A 2 53.81 39.99 -13.41
N ILE A 3 53.08 39.31 -14.28
CA ILE A 3 51.62 39.13 -14.12
C ILE A 3 51.40 37.79 -13.42
N THR A 4 50.97 37.85 -12.17
CA THR A 4 50.58 36.67 -11.41
C THR A 4 49.13 36.33 -11.77
N LEU A 5 48.91 35.21 -12.50
CA LEU A 5 47.58 34.66 -12.72
C LEU A 5 47.14 33.93 -11.43
N GLY A 6 46.15 34.48 -10.74
CA GLY A 6 45.50 33.82 -9.62
C GLY A 6 44.51 32.75 -10.14
N LEU A 7 44.79 31.50 -9.81
CA LEU A 7 43.89 30.37 -10.10
C LEU A 7 42.78 30.36 -9.01
N ALA A 8 41.57 30.81 -9.34
CA ALA A 8 40.43 30.69 -8.47
C ALA A 8 39.92 29.24 -8.52
N ALA A 9 40.16 28.46 -7.46
CA ALA A 9 39.59 27.14 -7.29
C ALA A 9 38.09 27.29 -6.96
N PHE A 10 37.24 26.95 -7.93
CA PHE A 10 35.80 26.87 -7.73
C PHE A 10 35.50 25.54 -6.99
N VAL A 11 35.35 25.59 -5.69
CA VAL A 11 34.86 24.46 -4.89
C VAL A 11 33.38 24.29 -5.23
N MET A 12 33.08 23.39 -6.17
CA MET A 12 31.73 22.86 -6.33
C MET A 12 31.40 22.10 -5.05
N GLY A 13 30.62 22.74 -4.16
CA GLY A 13 29.99 22.05 -3.06
C GLY A 13 29.04 21.00 -3.66
N THR A 14 29.42 19.72 -3.57
CA THR A 14 28.50 18.60 -3.78
C THR A 14 27.48 18.69 -2.64
N GLY A 15 26.44 19.47 -2.85
CA GLY A 15 25.24 19.39 -2.00
C GLY A 15 24.83 17.92 -2.02
N LEU A 16 24.97 17.24 -0.87
CA LEU A 16 24.34 15.95 -0.66
C LEU A 16 22.87 16.19 -0.92
N LEU A 17 22.38 15.74 -2.08
CA LEU A 17 20.94 15.61 -2.32
C LEU A 17 20.45 14.72 -1.17
N THR A 18 19.83 15.34 -0.16
CA THR A 18 19.23 14.60 0.93
C THR A 18 18.26 13.60 0.30
N ALA A 19 18.37 12.37 0.74
CA ALA A 19 17.43 11.34 0.33
C ALA A 19 16.00 11.83 0.59
N GLN A 20 15.07 11.41 -0.26
CA GLN A 20 13.64 11.67 -0.06
C GLN A 20 13.26 11.37 1.39
N ASP A 21 12.46 12.24 2.01
CA ASP A 21 11.92 12.00 3.35
C ASP A 21 11.11 10.69 3.37
N PRO A 22 11.28 9.85 4.39
CA PRO A 22 10.54 8.61 4.51
C PRO A 22 9.02 8.85 4.55
N VAL A 23 8.26 8.01 3.86
CA VAL A 23 6.81 8.00 3.99
C VAL A 23 6.45 7.42 5.37
N VAL A 24 5.64 8.15 6.14
CA VAL A 24 5.17 7.75 7.47
C VAL A 24 3.66 7.61 7.48
N GLY A 25 3.15 6.57 8.18
CA GLY A 25 1.73 6.41 8.42
C GLY A 25 1.21 7.25 9.59
N SER A 26 -0.10 7.45 9.64
CA SER A 26 -0.78 8.09 10.76
C SER A 26 -0.57 7.31 12.07
N SER A 27 -0.43 8.04 13.17
CA SER A 27 -0.42 7.46 14.53
C SER A 27 -1.83 7.05 15.00
N ASP A 28 -2.89 7.56 14.35
CA ASP A 28 -4.29 7.19 14.57
C ASP A 28 -4.96 6.86 13.21
N PRO A 29 -4.69 5.66 12.66
CA PRO A 29 -5.18 5.30 11.35
C PRO A 29 -6.71 5.22 11.27
N GLU A 30 -7.41 4.82 12.32
CA GLU A 30 -8.87 4.68 12.30
C GLU A 30 -9.58 6.03 12.14
N SER A 31 -9.01 7.11 12.67
CA SER A 31 -9.59 8.46 12.53
C SER A 31 -9.67 8.92 11.06
N LEU A 32 -8.79 8.42 10.19
CA LEU A 32 -8.79 8.73 8.78
C LEU A 32 -10.00 8.14 8.03
N PHE A 33 -10.60 7.07 8.57
CA PHE A 33 -11.75 6.39 7.97
C PHE A 33 -13.10 6.98 8.41
N THR A 34 -13.13 8.18 8.95
CA THR A 34 -14.36 8.86 9.36
C THR A 34 -14.71 10.01 8.43
N SER A 35 -16.01 10.36 8.37
CA SER A 35 -16.52 11.54 7.65
C SER A 35 -17.78 12.08 8.34
N LYS A 36 -18.03 13.39 8.20
CA LYS A 36 -19.30 14.00 8.62
C LYS A 36 -20.45 13.71 7.65
N ASP A 37 -20.12 13.44 6.39
CA ASP A 37 -21.11 12.99 5.40
C ASP A 37 -21.42 11.51 5.66
N PRO A 38 -22.70 11.13 5.86
CA PRO A 38 -23.07 9.76 6.21
C PRO A 38 -22.69 8.72 5.15
N LYS A 39 -22.83 9.07 3.85
CA LYS A 39 -22.50 8.17 2.75
C LYS A 39 -20.98 7.94 2.68
N LEU A 40 -20.20 9.02 2.72
CA LEU A 40 -18.74 8.92 2.71
C LEU A 40 -18.24 8.20 3.96
N ASN A 41 -18.88 8.40 5.12
CA ASN A 41 -18.54 7.68 6.34
C ASN A 41 -18.79 6.18 6.19
N THR A 42 -19.94 5.77 5.67
CA THR A 42 -20.25 4.35 5.42
C THR A 42 -19.20 3.71 4.51
N ASN A 43 -18.86 4.35 3.39
CA ASN A 43 -17.86 3.85 2.45
C ASN A 43 -16.47 3.77 3.07
N LYS A 44 -16.06 4.79 3.82
CA LYS A 44 -14.79 4.80 4.55
C LYS A 44 -14.71 3.70 5.61
N GLN A 45 -15.79 3.48 6.38
CA GLN A 45 -15.83 2.40 7.35
C GLN A 45 -15.70 1.03 6.68
N SER A 46 -16.37 0.81 5.55
CA SER A 46 -16.21 -0.43 4.78
C SER A 46 -14.78 -0.60 4.25
N ALA A 47 -14.15 0.47 3.76
CA ALA A 47 -12.74 0.45 3.37
C ALA A 47 -11.82 0.12 4.57
N MET A 48 -12.13 0.62 5.76
CA MET A 48 -11.42 0.28 6.99
C MET A 48 -11.48 -1.23 7.27
N HIS A 49 -12.67 -1.82 7.21
CA HIS A 49 -12.83 -3.26 7.41
C HIS A 49 -12.10 -4.08 6.34
N ILE A 50 -12.12 -3.65 5.07
CA ILE A 50 -11.34 -4.30 4.02
C ILE A 50 -9.84 -4.27 4.36
N MET A 51 -9.32 -3.11 4.76
CA MET A 51 -7.90 -2.97 5.11
C MET A 51 -7.51 -3.75 6.36
N ARG A 52 -8.30 -3.66 7.42
CA ARG A 52 -8.00 -4.20 8.74
C ARG A 52 -8.36 -5.67 8.87
N ASP A 53 -9.62 -6.01 8.55
CA ASP A 53 -10.16 -7.34 8.85
C ASP A 53 -9.78 -8.34 7.76
N LEU A 54 -9.88 -7.94 6.47
CA LEU A 54 -9.56 -8.83 5.36
C LEU A 54 -8.07 -8.84 5.03
N LEU A 55 -7.48 -7.67 4.73
CA LEU A 55 -6.11 -7.58 4.22
C LEU A 55 -5.04 -7.73 5.30
N GLU A 56 -5.27 -7.18 6.50
CA GLU A 56 -4.30 -7.29 7.59
C GLU A 56 -4.51 -8.54 8.43
N ALA A 57 -5.75 -8.78 8.89
CA ALA A 57 -6.04 -9.90 9.80
C ALA A 57 -6.35 -11.22 9.08
N GLY A 58 -6.73 -11.19 7.80
CA GLY A 58 -6.94 -12.39 6.98
C GLY A 58 -8.32 -13.02 7.09
N HIS A 59 -9.33 -12.33 7.64
CA HIS A 59 -10.70 -12.83 7.80
C HIS A 59 -11.49 -12.76 6.48
N TRP A 60 -11.02 -13.47 5.46
CA TRP A 60 -11.63 -13.45 4.13
C TRP A 60 -13.01 -14.10 4.06
N ASP A 61 -13.38 -14.92 5.04
CA ASP A 61 -14.73 -15.42 5.26
C ASP A 61 -15.75 -14.30 5.52
N GLU A 62 -15.30 -13.14 6.02
CA GLU A 62 -16.12 -11.95 6.23
C GLU A 62 -16.29 -11.07 4.98
N ALA A 63 -15.58 -11.37 3.89
CA ALA A 63 -15.64 -10.58 2.64
C ALA A 63 -17.08 -10.32 2.13
N PRO A 64 -18.08 -11.21 2.29
CA PRO A 64 -19.46 -10.92 1.89
C PRO A 64 -20.11 -9.71 2.59
N LYS A 65 -19.58 -9.29 3.74
CA LYS A 65 -20.05 -8.08 4.43
C LYS A 65 -19.59 -6.81 3.72
N TRP A 66 -18.41 -6.83 3.09
CA TRP A 66 -17.68 -5.66 2.63
C TRP A 66 -17.51 -5.57 1.12
N LEU A 67 -17.64 -6.69 0.40
CA LEU A 67 -17.50 -6.78 -1.06
C LEU A 67 -18.83 -7.20 -1.69
N THR A 68 -19.16 -6.64 -2.86
CA THR A 68 -20.28 -7.14 -3.67
C THR A 68 -19.93 -8.51 -4.26
N GLU A 69 -20.91 -9.26 -4.71
CA GLU A 69 -20.67 -10.58 -5.31
C GLU A 69 -19.86 -10.48 -6.61
N LYS A 70 -20.15 -9.49 -7.44
CA LYS A 70 -19.49 -9.31 -8.72
C LYS A 70 -18.07 -8.78 -8.60
N TYR A 71 -17.74 -8.01 -7.58
CA TYR A 71 -16.46 -7.38 -7.27
C TYR A 71 -15.48 -7.33 -8.45
N ILE A 72 -15.49 -6.26 -9.20
CA ILE A 72 -14.71 -6.11 -10.42
C ILE A 72 -13.26 -5.73 -10.07
N GLN A 73 -12.30 -6.50 -10.55
CA GLN A 73 -10.88 -6.24 -10.40
C GLN A 73 -10.31 -5.58 -11.65
N HIS A 74 -9.69 -4.41 -11.47
CA HIS A 74 -8.93 -3.76 -12.55
C HIS A 74 -7.43 -4.07 -12.46
N ASN A 75 -7.03 -4.86 -11.49
CA ASN A 75 -5.68 -5.37 -11.35
C ASN A 75 -5.48 -6.54 -12.37
N PRO A 76 -4.51 -6.45 -13.28
CA PRO A 76 -4.38 -7.40 -14.38
C PRO A 76 -3.98 -8.82 -13.96
N CYS A 77 -3.55 -9.02 -12.70
CA CYS A 77 -3.20 -10.34 -12.18
C CYS A 77 -4.40 -11.15 -11.68
N CYS A 78 -5.57 -10.50 -11.50
CA CYS A 78 -6.66 -11.08 -10.72
C CYS A 78 -7.98 -11.05 -11.51
N ALA A 79 -8.70 -12.16 -11.49
CA ALA A 79 -10.01 -12.23 -12.11
C ALA A 79 -11.10 -11.60 -11.22
N ASN A 80 -12.22 -11.21 -11.84
CA ASN A 80 -13.38 -10.65 -11.17
C ASN A 80 -14.08 -11.67 -10.25
N GLY A 81 -14.87 -11.16 -9.34
CA GLY A 81 -15.73 -11.92 -8.44
C GLY A 81 -15.19 -12.01 -7.01
N ARG A 82 -16.06 -11.75 -6.05
CA ARG A 82 -15.73 -11.85 -4.62
C ARG A 82 -15.13 -13.21 -4.25
N GLN A 83 -15.71 -14.31 -4.76
CA GLN A 83 -15.19 -15.64 -4.45
C GLN A 83 -13.78 -15.85 -4.98
N THR A 84 -13.44 -15.29 -6.13
CA THR A 84 -12.08 -15.33 -6.69
C THR A 84 -11.07 -14.65 -5.76
N VAL A 85 -11.42 -13.47 -5.26
CA VAL A 85 -10.58 -12.71 -4.33
C VAL A 85 -10.45 -13.44 -2.99
N MET A 86 -11.55 -14.01 -2.47
CA MET A 86 -11.52 -14.84 -1.27
C MET A 86 -10.60 -16.06 -1.42
N ASN A 87 -10.65 -16.74 -2.55
CA ASN A 87 -9.78 -17.90 -2.82
C ASN A 87 -8.31 -17.47 -2.95
N PHE A 88 -8.05 -16.33 -3.60
CA PHE A 88 -6.70 -15.81 -3.81
C PHE A 88 -6.01 -15.42 -2.50
N PHE A 89 -6.72 -14.79 -1.59
CA PHE A 89 -6.16 -14.32 -0.32
C PHE A 89 -6.40 -15.29 0.85
N GLY A 90 -7.55 -15.95 0.92
CA GLY A 90 -7.93 -16.82 2.02
C GLY A 90 -7.04 -18.07 2.18
N GLY A 91 -6.38 -18.51 1.10
CA GLY A 91 -5.40 -19.60 1.15
C GLY A 91 -4.01 -19.21 1.65
N ARG A 92 -3.79 -17.94 2.01
CA ARG A 92 -2.44 -17.41 2.32
C ARG A 92 -2.05 -17.44 3.80
N GLY A 93 -2.81 -18.09 4.66
CA GLY A 93 -2.48 -18.24 6.07
C GLY A 93 -3.70 -18.33 6.98
N THR A 94 -3.43 -18.53 8.26
CA THR A 94 -4.49 -18.55 9.30
C THR A 94 -4.88 -17.12 9.67
N PRO A 95 -6.16 -16.80 9.79
CA PRO A 95 -6.61 -15.51 10.26
C PRO A 95 -6.01 -15.18 11.64
N ARG A 96 -5.60 -13.93 11.81
CA ARG A 96 -5.08 -13.38 13.06
C ARG A 96 -6.16 -12.61 13.80
N PRO A 97 -6.03 -12.35 15.11
CA PRO A 97 -6.93 -11.44 15.80
C PRO A 97 -7.01 -10.09 15.07
N ILE A 98 -8.23 -9.59 14.87
CA ILE A 98 -8.43 -8.27 14.26
C ILE A 98 -7.78 -7.22 15.16
N PRO A 99 -6.89 -6.38 14.64
CA PRO A 99 -6.20 -5.38 15.44
C PRO A 99 -7.18 -4.33 15.97
N ASN A 100 -6.95 -3.91 17.20
CA ASN A 100 -7.63 -2.75 17.76
C ASN A 100 -6.93 -1.45 17.32
N LYS A 101 -7.51 -0.30 17.64
CA LYS A 101 -7.03 1.04 17.25
C LYS A 101 -5.51 1.24 17.47
N ASN A 102 -4.93 0.63 18.49
CA ASN A 102 -3.53 0.83 18.87
C ASN A 102 -2.60 -0.25 18.31
N SER A 103 -3.11 -1.27 17.63
CA SER A 103 -2.33 -2.43 17.18
C SER A 103 -2.30 -2.62 15.67
N TRP A 104 -2.71 -1.63 14.88
CA TRP A 104 -2.57 -1.66 13.43
C TRP A 104 -1.11 -1.79 13.03
N ALA A 105 -0.82 -2.84 12.30
CA ALA A 105 0.49 -3.03 11.70
C ALA A 105 0.59 -2.33 10.34
N THR A 106 -0.52 -2.29 9.58
CA THR A 106 -0.61 -1.54 8.32
C THR A 106 -0.51 -0.03 8.59
N LYS A 107 0.49 0.60 8.00
CA LYS A 107 0.74 2.04 8.16
C LYS A 107 -0.07 2.82 7.13
N VAL A 108 -1.24 3.32 7.53
CA VAL A 108 -2.12 4.12 6.68
C VAL A 108 -1.62 5.56 6.64
N VAL A 109 -1.42 6.10 5.43
CA VAL A 109 -0.95 7.47 5.18
C VAL A 109 -2.13 8.42 5.05
N SER A 110 -3.14 8.03 4.26
CA SER A 110 -4.30 8.88 3.95
C SER A 110 -5.52 8.05 3.58
N VAL A 111 -6.71 8.62 3.81
CA VAL A 111 -7.98 8.07 3.32
C VAL A 111 -8.81 9.21 2.75
N VAL A 112 -8.98 9.21 1.44
CA VAL A 112 -9.75 10.22 0.70
C VAL A 112 -11.01 9.58 0.15
N ALA A 113 -12.16 10.23 0.31
CA ALA A 113 -13.44 9.77 -0.20
C ALA A 113 -14.20 10.90 -0.90
N GLU A 114 -14.74 10.58 -2.08
CA GLU A 114 -15.62 11.48 -2.84
C GLU A 114 -16.64 10.65 -3.63
N GLY A 115 -17.91 11.04 -3.57
CA GLY A 115 -18.98 10.31 -4.24
C GLY A 115 -19.08 8.86 -3.77
N ASP A 116 -18.82 7.93 -4.67
CA ASP A 116 -18.82 6.49 -4.39
C ASP A 116 -17.40 5.94 -4.16
N TYR A 117 -16.37 6.75 -4.27
CA TYR A 117 -14.98 6.30 -4.25
C TYR A 117 -14.31 6.53 -2.91
N VAL A 118 -13.46 5.59 -2.52
CA VAL A 118 -12.52 5.74 -1.41
C VAL A 118 -11.15 5.28 -1.88
N THR A 119 -10.15 6.13 -1.66
CA THR A 119 -8.73 5.81 -1.89
C THR A 119 -8.00 5.76 -0.56
N VAL A 120 -7.26 4.69 -0.33
CA VAL A 120 -6.43 4.49 0.87
C VAL A 120 -4.97 4.43 0.45
N GLY A 121 -4.16 5.35 0.97
CA GLY A 121 -2.72 5.33 0.83
C GLY A 121 -2.06 4.62 2.00
N VAL A 122 -1.16 3.67 1.73
CA VAL A 122 -0.41 2.92 2.75
C VAL A 122 1.09 2.95 2.47
N VAL A 123 1.89 2.88 3.53
CA VAL A 123 3.35 2.78 3.40
C VAL A 123 3.74 1.44 2.79
N ARG A 124 4.65 1.48 1.82
CA ARG A 124 5.40 0.33 1.33
C ARG A 124 6.87 0.53 1.62
N GLU A 125 7.53 -0.52 2.06
CA GLU A 125 8.98 -0.56 2.19
C GLU A 125 9.57 -1.40 1.07
N CYS A 126 10.52 -0.85 0.35
CA CYS A 126 11.11 -1.46 -0.84
C CYS A 126 12.62 -1.55 -0.69
N ALA A 127 13.23 -2.61 -1.23
CA ALA A 127 14.69 -2.69 -1.33
C ALA A 127 15.22 -1.57 -2.25
N ASP A 128 16.31 -0.92 -1.85
CA ASP A 128 16.96 0.09 -2.68
C ASP A 128 17.90 -0.59 -3.68
N PRO A 129 17.56 -0.60 -5.00
CA PRO A 129 18.39 -1.25 -6.01
C PRO A 129 19.74 -0.58 -6.20
N ARG A 130 19.91 0.66 -5.71
CA ARG A 130 21.16 1.43 -5.80
C ARG A 130 22.12 1.11 -4.65
N THR A 131 21.59 0.59 -3.54
CA THR A 131 22.35 0.38 -2.30
C THR A 131 21.94 -0.96 -1.69
N PRO A 132 22.65 -2.06 -1.99
CA PRO A 132 22.32 -3.37 -1.46
C PRO A 132 22.21 -3.37 0.07
N GLY A 133 21.14 -3.99 0.60
CA GLY A 133 20.84 -4.05 2.03
C GLY A 133 20.21 -2.80 2.63
N LYS A 134 19.94 -1.78 1.82
CA LYS A 134 19.13 -0.61 2.23
C LYS A 134 17.71 -0.72 1.71
N THR A 135 16.81 -0.04 2.38
CA THR A 135 15.40 0.09 1.98
C THR A 135 15.03 1.58 1.84
N TYR A 136 13.96 1.82 1.10
CA TYR A 136 13.29 3.11 1.03
C TYR A 136 11.79 2.91 1.20
N THR A 137 11.08 3.97 1.57
CA THR A 137 9.62 3.92 1.69
C THR A 137 8.96 4.65 0.52
N THR A 138 7.81 4.13 0.09
CA THR A 138 6.92 4.77 -0.88
C THR A 138 5.47 4.58 -0.46
N THR A 139 4.52 5.13 -1.22
CA THR A 139 3.10 4.99 -0.95
C THR A 139 2.47 4.06 -1.98
N TRP A 140 1.69 3.10 -1.51
CA TRP A 140 0.79 2.30 -2.32
C TRP A 140 -0.62 2.85 -2.16
N PHE A 141 -1.41 2.85 -3.23
CA PHE A 141 -2.80 3.28 -3.22
C PHE A 141 -3.71 2.14 -3.63
N ASP A 142 -4.66 1.81 -2.76
CA ASP A 142 -5.82 0.99 -3.07
C ASP A 142 -7.01 1.92 -3.25
N MET A 143 -7.78 1.78 -4.32
CA MET A 143 -9.00 2.55 -4.57
C MET A 143 -10.17 1.61 -4.82
N TRP A 144 -11.31 1.92 -4.22
CA TRP A 144 -12.56 1.19 -4.42
C TRP A 144 -13.69 2.14 -4.82
N ARG A 145 -14.60 1.63 -5.66
CA ARG A 145 -15.92 2.19 -5.83
C ARG A 145 -16.91 1.37 -5.00
N PHE A 146 -17.79 2.05 -4.28
CA PHE A 146 -18.76 1.45 -3.37
C PHE A 146 -20.17 1.52 -3.95
N VAL A 147 -20.95 0.46 -3.75
CA VAL A 147 -22.39 0.37 -4.00
C VAL A 147 -23.03 -0.14 -2.72
N ASP A 148 -23.99 0.60 -2.19
CA ASP A 148 -24.70 0.28 -0.94
C ASP A 148 -23.76 -0.09 0.22
N GLY A 149 -22.66 0.66 0.35
CA GLY A 149 -21.65 0.47 1.39
C GLY A 149 -20.74 -0.74 1.21
N LYS A 150 -20.77 -1.43 0.07
CA LYS A 150 -19.86 -2.54 -0.27
C LYS A 150 -18.98 -2.17 -1.45
N ALA A 151 -17.72 -2.55 -1.39
CA ALA A 151 -16.81 -2.36 -2.50
C ALA A 151 -17.22 -3.22 -3.69
N ASP A 152 -17.42 -2.58 -4.84
CA ASP A 152 -17.93 -3.16 -6.07
C ASP A 152 -16.84 -3.25 -7.16
N GLU A 153 -15.90 -2.30 -7.14
CA GLU A 153 -14.76 -2.28 -8.05
C GLU A 153 -13.48 -1.87 -7.30
N HIS A 154 -12.33 -2.35 -7.78
CA HIS A 154 -11.03 -2.12 -7.16
C HIS A 154 -9.95 -1.80 -8.20
N TRP A 155 -9.12 -0.82 -7.88
CA TRP A 155 -7.92 -0.41 -8.61
C TRP A 155 -6.74 -0.30 -7.66
N ASP A 156 -5.57 -0.74 -8.12
CA ASP A 156 -4.28 -0.51 -7.49
C ASP A 156 -3.14 -0.47 -8.53
N PHE A 157 -1.89 -0.45 -8.09
CA PHE A 157 -0.70 -0.52 -8.96
C PHE A 157 -0.37 -1.93 -9.43
N GLY A 158 -1.26 -2.90 -9.24
CA GLY A 158 -1.01 -4.28 -9.64
C GLY A 158 -0.63 -4.39 -11.11
N THR A 159 0.44 -5.14 -11.40
CA THR A 159 0.90 -5.44 -12.75
C THR A 159 0.96 -6.94 -12.97
N ILE A 160 1.10 -7.37 -14.20
CA ILE A 160 1.39 -8.77 -14.51
C ILE A 160 2.78 -9.09 -13.94
N ALA A 161 2.91 -10.19 -13.20
CA ALA A 161 4.15 -10.61 -12.59
C ALA A 161 5.32 -10.59 -13.61
N GLY A 162 6.42 -9.95 -13.25
CA GLY A 162 7.59 -9.78 -14.11
C GLY A 162 7.59 -8.53 -14.99
N GLN A 163 6.53 -7.72 -15.00
CA GLN A 163 6.46 -6.48 -15.77
C GLN A 163 6.40 -5.24 -14.85
N GLY A 164 7.39 -5.06 -13.99
CA GLY A 164 7.58 -3.78 -13.29
C GLY A 164 6.75 -3.54 -12.04
N ASN A 165 6.12 -4.54 -11.46
CA ASN A 165 5.85 -4.48 -10.03
C ASN A 165 7.21 -4.32 -9.37
N PRO A 166 7.42 -3.37 -8.46
CA PRO A 166 8.61 -3.43 -7.65
C PRO A 166 8.52 -4.75 -6.86
N PRO A 167 9.24 -5.83 -7.27
CA PRO A 167 9.11 -7.14 -6.63
C PRO A 167 9.57 -7.11 -5.18
N ASP A 168 10.23 -6.02 -4.80
CA ASP A 168 10.94 -5.87 -3.54
C ASP A 168 10.21 -4.94 -2.55
N CYS A 169 8.97 -4.55 -2.85
CA CYS A 169 8.19 -3.70 -1.95
C CYS A 169 7.24 -4.55 -1.08
N ALA A 170 7.50 -4.58 0.21
CA ALA A 170 6.63 -5.23 1.18
C ALA A 170 5.58 -4.25 1.73
N ARG A 171 4.37 -4.75 2.01
CA ARG A 171 3.40 -4.02 2.82
C ARG A 171 3.91 -4.00 4.26
N VAL A 172 4.15 -2.82 4.80
CA VAL A 172 4.54 -2.68 6.20
C VAL A 172 3.34 -3.06 7.06
N GLY A 173 3.46 -4.17 7.80
CA GLY A 173 2.47 -4.64 8.75
C GLY A 173 1.41 -5.62 8.23
N GLY A 174 1.28 -5.85 6.93
CA GLY A 174 0.26 -6.76 6.39
C GLY A 174 0.61 -8.26 6.56
N ALA A 175 -0.41 -9.09 6.82
CA ALA A 175 -0.30 -10.53 6.64
C ALA A 175 -0.18 -10.81 5.13
N GLY A 176 0.95 -11.30 4.66
CA GLY A 176 1.16 -11.66 3.27
C GLY A 176 2.20 -10.85 2.50
N GLY A 177 3.04 -10.09 3.18
CA GLY A 177 4.32 -9.69 2.61
C GLY A 177 5.15 -10.94 2.40
N THR A 178 5.25 -11.42 1.15
CA THR A 178 6.29 -12.39 0.80
C THR A 178 7.62 -11.71 1.13
N PRO A 179 8.49 -12.32 1.98
CA PRO A 179 9.83 -11.79 2.14
C PRO A 179 10.49 -11.71 0.77
N PRO A 180 11.39 -10.75 0.53
CA PRO A 180 12.16 -10.69 -0.71
C PRO A 180 12.74 -12.09 -0.97
N ALA A 181 12.55 -12.60 -2.18
CA ALA A 181 13.15 -13.85 -2.58
C ALA A 181 14.67 -13.68 -2.46
N GLU A 182 15.30 -14.42 -1.54
CA GLU A 182 16.74 -14.52 -1.47
C GLU A 182 17.26 -14.85 -2.87
N GLY A 183 18.18 -14.02 -3.34
CA GLY A 183 18.68 -14.07 -4.70
C GLY A 183 19.06 -15.50 -5.12
N ARG A 184 18.35 -16.03 -6.11
CA ARG A 184 18.82 -17.21 -6.83
C ARG A 184 20.10 -16.77 -7.57
N GLY A 185 21.23 -17.15 -6.99
CA GLY A 185 22.49 -17.05 -7.65
C GLY A 185 22.39 -17.71 -9.03
N GLN A 186 22.73 -16.94 -10.05
CA GLN A 186 22.96 -17.45 -11.39
C GLN A 186 24.14 -18.43 -11.31
N ARG A 187 23.92 -19.66 -11.71
CA ARG A 187 24.93 -20.57 -12.19
C ARG A 187 24.85 -20.64 -13.71
#